data_702b5e9d2360a16f2f54fd9d6f1f7e19
#
_entry.id   702b5e9d2360a16f2f54fd9d6f1f7e19
#
_cell.length_a   1.000
_cell.length_b   1.000
_cell.length_c   1.000
_cell.angle_alpha   90.00
_cell.angle_beta   90.00
_cell.angle_gamma   90.00
#
_symmetry.space_group_name_H-M   'P 1'
#
loop_
_entity.id
_entity.type
_entity.pdbx_description
1 polymer ?
#
loop_
_entity_poly.entity_id
_entity_poly.type
_entity_poly.pdbx_seq_one_letter_code
_entity_poly.pdbx_strand_id
1 'polypeptide(L)'
;MPEINLKSSNEEIVNTFFKDITCDDYQESIFKGGQSFADKALNNLDINGYAKKRNNVYPTEKRGSSYLSPYIRHGLLSLKEVWKHVDSFEYQDKTKFRDELLWQEFSRHLYAIVGSQNKEFLNFYVQNDPNEVVENDKMNCISTVEQELESTGYMVNQTRMWYSSHQMFRTNQYWLESENYMYKHLVDGSRFANRLGWHWVMGSQTGKIYGFSKFQVNKRAPKICKECELINNCPIENWPEIMSISSKDIKVDLDIEKNFGPKTVLTSDQKPDFVWINGESLGDEDPALNNLSELPVVFIFDIKLLKSLDLSTKRIIFLLDTLKEINEKRELKVYLDNPLDVLSGKNYASTFAPVPKYKRITQQIKPSMEFPANRLVDPINFYPRSFSSWRKKTKLAQ
;
A
#
# COMPACT_ATOMS: atom_id res chain seq x y z
N MET A 1 22.37 17.51 -9.00
CA MET A 1 21.47 16.36 -8.83
C MET A 1 22.32 15.16 -8.39
N PRO A 2 22.25 14.74 -7.12
CA PRO A 2 23.02 13.57 -6.69
C PRO A 2 22.45 12.31 -7.33
N GLU A 3 23.27 11.64 -8.12
CA GLU A 3 22.97 10.35 -8.72
C GLU A 3 23.44 9.23 -7.79
N ILE A 4 22.60 8.23 -7.57
CA ILE A 4 22.90 7.09 -6.70
C ILE A 4 23.59 6.01 -7.52
N ASN A 5 24.81 5.65 -7.12
CA ASN A 5 25.55 4.55 -7.75
C ASN A 5 25.01 3.20 -7.25
N LEU A 6 24.25 2.50 -8.10
CA LEU A 6 23.66 1.20 -7.77
C LEU A 6 24.68 0.04 -7.64
N LYS A 7 25.96 0.26 -7.99
CA LYS A 7 27.03 -0.75 -7.78
C LYS A 7 27.47 -0.85 -6.33
N SER A 8 27.22 0.20 -5.51
CA SER A 8 27.48 0.17 -4.08
C SER A 8 26.52 -0.78 -3.35
N SER A 9 26.90 -1.24 -2.16
CA SER A 9 26.02 -2.06 -1.31
C SER A 9 24.78 -1.24 -0.87
N ASN A 10 23.67 -1.91 -0.51
CA ASN A 10 22.50 -1.21 0.00
C ASN A 10 22.83 -0.45 1.28
N GLU A 11 23.64 -1.01 2.15
CA GLU A 11 24.06 -0.37 3.38
C GLU A 11 24.85 0.91 3.12
N GLU A 12 25.81 0.88 2.18
CA GLU A 12 26.57 2.07 1.78
C GLU A 12 25.63 3.15 1.20
N ILE A 13 24.70 2.77 0.31
CA ILE A 13 23.74 3.71 -0.29
C ILE A 13 22.83 4.31 0.80
N VAL A 14 22.30 3.49 1.70
CA VAL A 14 21.42 3.95 2.78
C VAL A 14 22.18 4.91 3.70
N ASN A 15 23.36 4.55 4.14
CA ASN A 15 24.18 5.39 5.04
C ASN A 15 24.62 6.71 4.39
N THR A 16 24.83 6.71 3.06
CA THR A 16 25.30 7.91 2.33
C THR A 16 24.14 8.86 1.99
N PHE A 17 22.99 8.33 1.55
CA PHE A 17 21.93 9.14 0.95
C PHE A 17 20.66 9.24 1.79
N PHE A 18 20.39 8.26 2.67
CA PHE A 18 19.09 8.16 3.34
C PHE A 18 19.14 8.25 4.86
N LYS A 19 20.30 8.16 5.49
CA LYS A 19 20.46 8.13 6.95
C LYS A 19 19.72 9.26 7.67
N ASP A 20 19.75 10.48 7.15
CA ASP A 20 19.12 11.65 7.76
C ASP A 20 17.66 11.86 7.36
N ILE A 21 17.06 10.92 6.60
CA ILE A 21 15.70 11.02 6.05
C ILE A 21 14.89 9.73 6.21
N THR A 22 15.39 8.79 7.02
CA THR A 22 14.72 7.55 7.41
C THR A 22 14.59 7.46 8.93
N CYS A 23 13.54 6.76 9.40
CA CYS A 23 13.22 6.69 10.83
C CYS A 23 14.04 5.65 11.62
N ASP A 24 14.82 4.83 10.94
CA ASP A 24 15.60 3.75 11.55
C ASP A 24 16.98 3.61 10.85
N ASP A 25 17.90 2.96 11.54
CA ASP A 25 19.18 2.56 10.97
C ASP A 25 18.98 1.45 9.91
N TYR A 26 20.05 1.13 9.16
CA TYR A 26 20.01 0.08 8.15
C TYR A 26 19.48 -1.24 8.72
N GLN A 27 18.35 -1.67 8.22
CA GLN A 27 17.71 -2.93 8.58
C GLN A 27 16.96 -3.52 7.39
N GLU A 28 17.29 -4.75 7.02
CA GLU A 28 16.59 -5.47 5.96
C GLU A 28 15.22 -5.97 6.42
N SER A 29 14.29 -6.04 5.48
CA SER A 29 12.99 -6.69 5.66
C SER A 29 13.09 -8.20 5.41
N ILE A 30 12.02 -8.93 5.77
CA ILE A 30 11.80 -10.30 5.30
C ILE A 30 11.52 -10.37 3.77
N PHE A 31 11.26 -9.24 3.14
CA PHE A 31 11.00 -9.13 1.71
C PHE A 31 12.23 -8.60 0.98
N LYS A 32 12.61 -9.29 -0.08
CA LYS A 32 13.60 -8.82 -1.06
C LYS A 32 12.88 -8.18 -2.25
N GLY A 33 13.37 -7.03 -2.71
CA GLY A 33 12.87 -6.38 -3.91
C GLY A 33 13.34 -7.06 -5.19
N GLY A 34 12.70 -6.76 -6.32
CA GLY A 34 13.04 -7.28 -7.65
C GLY A 34 11.95 -8.15 -8.26
N GLN A 35 11.91 -8.18 -9.60
CA GLN A 35 10.97 -8.98 -10.37
C GLN A 35 11.17 -10.48 -10.11
N SER A 36 12.42 -10.92 -10.06
CA SER A 36 12.78 -12.32 -9.80
C SER A 36 12.21 -12.85 -8.47
N PHE A 37 12.21 -12.01 -7.41
CA PHE A 37 11.61 -12.36 -6.13
C PHE A 37 10.08 -12.31 -6.16
N ALA A 38 9.50 -11.38 -6.92
CA ALA A 38 8.06 -11.30 -7.13
C ALA A 38 7.54 -12.53 -7.85
N ASP A 39 8.19 -12.94 -8.94
CA ASP A 39 7.86 -14.14 -9.73
C ASP A 39 7.99 -15.41 -8.89
N LYS A 40 9.07 -15.51 -8.13
CA LYS A 40 9.27 -16.62 -7.20
C LYS A 40 8.17 -16.68 -6.13
N ALA A 41 7.77 -15.54 -5.59
CA ALA A 41 6.70 -15.47 -4.59
C ALA A 41 5.35 -15.87 -5.21
N LEU A 42 5.06 -15.45 -6.44
CA LEU A 42 3.85 -15.85 -7.17
C LEU A 42 3.86 -17.33 -7.52
N ASN A 43 4.97 -17.85 -8.06
CA ASN A 43 5.08 -19.26 -8.44
C ASN A 43 4.98 -20.22 -7.24
N ASN A 44 5.42 -19.77 -6.06
CA ASN A 44 5.30 -20.53 -4.80
C ASN A 44 3.98 -20.27 -4.05
N LEU A 45 3.07 -19.48 -4.61
CA LEU A 45 1.81 -19.15 -3.95
C LEU A 45 0.94 -20.39 -3.78
N ASP A 46 0.66 -20.73 -2.53
CA ASP A 46 -0.33 -21.74 -2.16
C ASP A 46 -1.49 -21.08 -1.41
N ILE A 47 -2.68 -21.15 -1.98
CA ILE A 47 -3.92 -20.65 -1.37
C ILE A 47 -4.82 -21.77 -0.83
N ASN A 48 -4.35 -23.00 -0.72
CA ASN A 48 -5.13 -24.11 -0.16
C ASN A 48 -5.52 -23.83 1.31
N GLY A 49 -6.81 -23.81 1.56
CA GLY A 49 -7.38 -23.45 2.86
C GLY A 49 -7.38 -21.94 3.16
N TYR A 50 -7.08 -21.09 2.18
CA TYR A 50 -7.02 -19.63 2.34
C TYR A 50 -8.29 -19.05 2.97
N ALA A 51 -9.46 -19.46 2.51
CA ALA A 51 -10.74 -18.96 3.03
C ALA A 51 -10.86 -19.10 4.55
N LYS A 52 -10.27 -20.15 5.13
CA LYS A 52 -10.29 -20.43 6.56
C LYS A 52 -9.08 -19.84 7.29
N LYS A 53 -7.88 -19.90 6.68
CA LYS A 53 -6.59 -19.59 7.33
C LYS A 53 -6.15 -18.13 7.22
N ARG A 54 -6.65 -17.35 6.25
CA ARG A 54 -6.19 -15.98 5.95
C ARG A 54 -6.20 -15.01 7.15
N ASN A 55 -7.04 -15.30 8.13
CA ASN A 55 -7.15 -14.49 9.35
C ASN A 55 -6.31 -15.01 10.53
N ASN A 56 -5.56 -16.11 10.37
CA ASN A 56 -4.67 -16.58 11.42
C ASN A 56 -3.51 -15.60 11.58
N VAL A 57 -3.17 -15.31 12.84
CA VAL A 57 -2.12 -14.36 13.20
C VAL A 57 -0.92 -15.07 13.79
N TYR A 58 -1.17 -15.99 14.72
CA TYR A 58 -0.12 -16.69 15.43
C TYR A 58 -0.56 -18.13 15.74
N PRO A 59 0.32 -19.12 15.65
CA PRO A 59 1.72 -19.00 15.27
C PRO A 59 1.91 -18.67 13.77
N THR A 60 3.05 -18.09 13.41
CA THR A 60 3.31 -17.53 12.07
C THR A 60 3.24 -18.57 10.95
N GLU A 61 3.67 -19.81 11.23
CA GLU A 61 3.64 -20.94 10.28
C GLU A 61 2.22 -21.40 9.91
N LYS A 62 1.20 -20.98 10.68
CA LYS A 62 -0.23 -21.27 10.41
C LYS A 62 -0.95 -20.12 9.71
N ARG A 63 -0.23 -19.06 9.36
CA ARG A 63 -0.79 -17.93 8.59
C ARG A 63 -1.19 -18.38 7.21
N GLY A 64 -2.34 -17.89 6.73
CA GLY A 64 -2.76 -18.04 5.34
C GLY A 64 -2.51 -16.77 4.52
N SER A 65 -1.62 -15.89 4.94
CA SER A 65 -1.24 -14.70 4.17
C SER A 65 -0.42 -15.09 2.95
N SER A 66 -0.71 -14.45 1.80
CA SER A 66 0.04 -14.68 0.56
C SER A 66 1.41 -14.03 0.52
N TYR A 67 1.66 -13.03 1.35
CA TYR A 67 2.87 -12.20 1.34
C TYR A 67 3.16 -11.50 -0.02
N LEU A 68 2.19 -11.41 -0.93
CA LEU A 68 2.36 -10.77 -2.23
C LEU A 68 2.18 -9.24 -2.22
N SER A 69 1.67 -8.68 -1.11
CA SER A 69 1.31 -7.26 -1.08
C SER A 69 2.47 -6.28 -1.35
N PRO A 70 3.74 -6.50 -0.96
CA PRO A 70 4.85 -5.63 -1.36
C PRO A 70 5.07 -5.61 -2.87
N TYR A 71 5.01 -6.75 -3.52
CA TYR A 71 5.19 -6.88 -4.97
C TYR A 71 4.03 -6.25 -5.75
N ILE A 72 2.79 -6.48 -5.31
CA ILE A 72 1.59 -5.83 -5.89
C ILE A 72 1.62 -4.31 -5.67
N ARG A 73 2.06 -3.88 -4.47
CA ARG A 73 2.14 -2.45 -4.12
C ARG A 73 3.08 -1.67 -5.04
N HIS A 74 4.19 -2.27 -5.40
CA HIS A 74 5.23 -1.65 -6.20
C HIS A 74 5.13 -1.96 -7.71
N GLY A 75 4.04 -2.64 -8.13
CA GLY A 75 3.77 -2.93 -9.54
C GLY A 75 4.63 -4.06 -10.13
N LEU A 76 5.37 -4.80 -9.30
CA LEU A 76 6.11 -5.99 -9.73
C LEU A 76 5.18 -7.15 -10.10
N LEU A 77 4.01 -7.21 -9.47
CA LEU A 77 2.93 -8.12 -9.82
C LEU A 77 1.66 -7.31 -10.10
N SER A 78 1.06 -7.50 -11.25
CA SER A 78 -0.25 -6.92 -11.55
C SER A 78 -1.37 -7.72 -10.89
N LEU A 79 -2.49 -7.05 -10.54
CA LEU A 79 -3.67 -7.76 -10.04
C LEU A 79 -4.26 -8.75 -11.07
N LYS A 80 -4.14 -8.47 -12.37
CA LYS A 80 -4.56 -9.38 -13.46
C LYS A 80 -3.75 -10.68 -13.47
N GLU A 81 -2.45 -10.57 -13.33
CA GLU A 81 -1.53 -11.70 -13.30
C GLU A 81 -1.82 -12.61 -12.10
N VAL A 82 -1.89 -12.03 -10.89
CA VAL A 82 -2.24 -12.77 -9.67
C VAL A 82 -3.64 -13.39 -9.76
N TRP A 83 -4.61 -12.68 -10.36
CA TRP A 83 -5.95 -13.19 -10.60
C TRP A 83 -5.96 -14.44 -11.49
N LYS A 84 -5.19 -14.43 -12.57
CA LYS A 84 -5.04 -15.57 -13.49
C LYS A 84 -4.32 -16.75 -12.83
N HIS A 85 -3.24 -16.46 -12.10
CA HIS A 85 -2.43 -17.48 -11.45
C HIS A 85 -3.23 -18.41 -10.53
N VAL A 86 -4.24 -17.87 -9.83
CA VAL A 86 -5.06 -18.66 -8.91
C VAL A 86 -6.21 -19.44 -9.57
N ASP A 87 -6.30 -19.50 -10.88
CA ASP A 87 -7.40 -20.19 -11.58
C ASP A 87 -7.51 -21.69 -11.30
N SER A 88 -6.37 -22.34 -11.08
CA SER A 88 -6.29 -23.78 -10.84
C SER A 88 -6.68 -24.24 -9.43
N PHE A 89 -6.80 -23.31 -8.47
CA PHE A 89 -7.12 -23.65 -7.09
C PHE A 89 -8.62 -23.92 -6.85
N GLU A 90 -8.94 -24.55 -5.72
CA GLU A 90 -10.31 -24.83 -5.33
C GLU A 90 -11.21 -23.60 -5.33
N TYR A 91 -12.47 -23.78 -5.69
CA TYR A 91 -13.43 -22.69 -5.90
C TYR A 91 -13.58 -21.77 -4.68
N GLN A 92 -13.68 -22.33 -3.47
CA GLN A 92 -13.89 -21.52 -2.26
C GLN A 92 -12.67 -20.64 -1.94
N ASP A 93 -11.48 -21.21 -2.01
CA ASP A 93 -10.23 -20.50 -1.72
C ASP A 93 -9.92 -19.47 -2.80
N LYS A 94 -10.05 -19.85 -4.06
CA LYS A 94 -9.91 -18.96 -5.22
C LYS A 94 -10.86 -17.76 -5.15
N THR A 95 -12.15 -18.03 -4.90
CA THR A 95 -13.16 -16.98 -4.83
C THR A 95 -12.84 -15.99 -3.71
N LYS A 96 -12.47 -16.52 -2.55
CA LYS A 96 -12.13 -15.66 -1.41
C LYS A 96 -10.85 -14.87 -1.63
N PHE A 97 -9.83 -15.47 -2.23
CA PHE A 97 -8.59 -14.79 -2.58
C PHE A 97 -8.84 -13.67 -3.61
N ARG A 98 -9.62 -13.94 -4.64
CA ARG A 98 -10.05 -12.97 -5.66
C ARG A 98 -10.85 -11.80 -5.07
N ASP A 99 -11.68 -12.04 -4.06
CA ASP A 99 -12.35 -10.97 -3.33
C ASP A 99 -11.34 -10.00 -2.68
N GLU A 100 -10.22 -10.50 -2.13
CA GLU A 100 -9.20 -9.64 -1.54
C GLU A 100 -8.45 -8.81 -2.62
N LEU A 101 -8.24 -9.37 -3.82
CA LEU A 101 -7.71 -8.61 -4.97
C LEU A 101 -8.69 -7.51 -5.41
N LEU A 102 -9.99 -7.79 -5.41
CA LEU A 102 -11.02 -6.79 -5.69
C LEU A 102 -11.08 -5.69 -4.62
N TRP A 103 -10.82 -6.00 -3.36
CA TRP A 103 -10.66 -4.98 -2.32
C TRP A 103 -9.46 -4.06 -2.59
N GLN A 104 -8.35 -4.58 -3.10
CA GLN A 104 -7.21 -3.78 -3.54
C GLN A 104 -7.60 -2.82 -4.68
N GLU A 105 -8.31 -3.33 -5.70
CA GLU A 105 -8.74 -2.52 -6.83
C GLU A 105 -9.79 -1.46 -6.43
N PHE A 106 -10.75 -1.83 -5.58
CA PHE A 106 -11.68 -0.88 -4.97
C PHE A 106 -10.97 0.25 -4.25
N SER A 107 -9.93 -0.07 -3.48
CA SER A 107 -9.14 0.91 -2.76
C SER A 107 -8.42 1.87 -3.71
N ARG A 108 -7.87 1.35 -4.81
CA ARG A 108 -7.25 2.17 -5.88
C ARG A 108 -8.26 3.09 -6.54
N HIS A 109 -9.46 2.58 -6.87
CA HIS A 109 -10.53 3.37 -7.47
C HIS A 109 -11.01 4.49 -6.55
N LEU A 110 -11.25 4.18 -5.28
CA LEU A 110 -11.65 5.19 -4.31
C LEU A 110 -10.56 6.26 -4.15
N TYR A 111 -9.31 5.84 -4.02
CA TYR A 111 -8.18 6.78 -3.88
C TYR A 111 -7.97 7.65 -5.13
N ALA A 112 -8.14 7.10 -6.33
CA ALA A 112 -8.07 7.86 -7.57
C ALA A 112 -9.07 9.03 -7.59
N ILE A 113 -10.28 8.81 -7.03
CA ILE A 113 -11.37 9.79 -6.98
C ILE A 113 -11.19 10.78 -5.82
N VAL A 114 -10.94 10.29 -4.59
CA VAL A 114 -10.88 11.18 -3.41
C VAL A 114 -9.52 11.86 -3.25
N GLY A 115 -8.47 11.27 -3.78
CA GLY A 115 -7.11 11.81 -3.75
C GLY A 115 -6.65 12.16 -2.33
N SER A 116 -6.20 13.39 -2.13
CA SER A 116 -5.72 13.88 -0.83
C SER A 116 -6.81 14.03 0.23
N GLN A 117 -8.10 14.05 -0.15
CA GLN A 117 -9.21 14.11 0.81
C GLN A 117 -9.29 12.85 1.70
N ASN A 118 -8.61 11.76 1.35
CA ASN A 118 -8.52 10.58 2.22
C ASN A 118 -7.74 10.81 3.53
N LYS A 119 -7.18 11.99 3.75
CA LYS A 119 -6.62 12.43 5.05
C LYS A 119 -7.69 12.87 6.05
N GLU A 120 -8.91 13.05 5.58
CA GLU A 120 -10.06 13.45 6.36
C GLU A 120 -11.08 12.31 6.44
N PHE A 121 -12.04 12.42 7.34
CA PHE A 121 -13.20 11.51 7.32
C PHE A 121 -13.90 11.54 5.96
N LEU A 122 -14.35 10.38 5.49
CA LEU A 122 -14.98 10.25 4.17
C LEU A 122 -16.48 10.57 4.23
N ASN A 123 -17.33 9.56 4.42
CA ASN A 123 -18.78 9.70 4.38
C ASN A 123 -19.40 9.99 5.76
N PHE A 124 -18.63 9.76 6.83
CA PHE A 124 -19.11 9.93 8.20
C PHE A 124 -18.02 10.55 9.06
N TYR A 125 -18.39 11.55 9.84
CA TYR A 125 -17.58 11.99 10.97
C TYR A 125 -17.73 10.96 12.08
N VAL A 126 -16.64 10.62 12.72
CA VAL A 126 -16.59 9.72 13.87
C VAL A 126 -15.86 10.44 14.97
N GLN A 127 -16.56 10.69 16.06
CA GLN A 127 -16.01 11.31 17.25
C GLN A 127 -15.95 10.27 18.36
N ASN A 128 -14.78 10.09 18.91
CA ASN A 128 -14.52 9.23 20.05
C ASN A 128 -13.67 9.99 21.06
N ASP A 129 -13.98 9.79 22.32
CA ASP A 129 -13.21 10.30 23.46
C ASP A 129 -13.09 9.13 24.45
N PRO A 130 -11.96 8.43 24.46
CA PRO A 130 -11.81 7.26 25.33
C PRO A 130 -11.80 7.68 26.79
N ASN A 131 -12.73 7.13 27.59
CA ASN A 131 -12.79 7.34 29.03
C ASN A 131 -11.55 6.81 29.74
N GLU A 132 -10.90 5.80 29.18
CA GLU A 132 -9.67 5.19 29.66
C GLU A 132 -8.69 4.99 28.48
N VAL A 133 -7.51 5.53 28.64
CA VAL A 133 -6.41 5.34 27.68
C VAL A 133 -5.68 4.06 28.01
N VAL A 134 -5.51 3.20 27.01
CA VAL A 134 -4.77 1.94 27.11
C VAL A 134 -3.52 2.00 26.25
N GLU A 135 -2.36 1.96 26.90
CA GLU A 135 -1.06 1.98 26.22
C GLU A 135 -0.81 0.68 25.44
N ASN A 136 -0.08 0.80 24.31
CA ASN A 136 0.17 -0.33 23.40
C ASN A 136 0.95 -1.46 24.08
N ASP A 137 1.95 -1.12 24.89
CA ASP A 137 2.86 -2.06 25.57
C ASP A 137 2.16 -2.90 26.65
N LYS A 138 1.03 -2.44 27.18
CA LYS A 138 0.22 -3.17 28.16
C LYS A 138 -0.58 -4.30 27.54
N MET A 139 -0.78 -4.31 26.24
CA MET A 139 -1.59 -5.29 25.52
C MET A 139 -0.73 -6.17 24.63
N ASN A 140 -0.43 -7.40 25.04
CA ASN A 140 0.41 -8.31 24.25
C ASN A 140 -0.04 -8.47 22.78
N CYS A 141 -1.34 -8.39 22.49
CA CYS A 141 -1.84 -8.47 21.12
C CYS A 141 -1.52 -7.22 20.29
N ILE A 142 -1.27 -6.08 20.91
CA ILE A 142 -0.89 -4.83 20.23
C ILE A 142 0.63 -4.69 20.20
N SER A 143 1.32 -4.88 21.33
CA SER A 143 2.78 -4.78 21.39
C SER A 143 3.48 -5.80 20.45
N THR A 144 2.99 -7.04 20.39
CA THR A 144 3.52 -8.06 19.45
C THR A 144 3.34 -7.62 17.97
N VAL A 145 2.20 -7.03 17.65
CA VAL A 145 1.91 -6.53 16.29
C VAL A 145 2.79 -5.34 15.93
N GLU A 146 3.03 -4.44 16.87
CA GLU A 146 3.90 -3.27 16.70
C GLU A 146 5.36 -3.69 16.52
N GLN A 147 5.85 -4.62 17.35
CA GLN A 147 7.19 -5.21 17.22
C GLN A 147 7.38 -5.93 15.88
N GLU A 148 6.36 -6.67 15.40
CA GLU A 148 6.41 -7.30 14.08
C GLU A 148 6.51 -6.25 12.97
N LEU A 149 5.71 -5.19 13.04
CA LEU A 149 5.76 -4.08 12.09
C LEU A 149 7.16 -3.45 12.02
N GLU A 150 7.73 -3.12 13.17
CA GLU A 150 9.04 -2.47 13.25
C GLU A 150 10.18 -3.39 12.81
N SER A 151 10.14 -4.66 13.18
CA SER A 151 11.21 -5.61 12.86
C SER A 151 11.18 -6.12 11.43
N THR A 152 9.97 -6.35 10.87
CA THR A 152 9.83 -6.99 9.55
C THR A 152 9.41 -6.04 8.44
N GLY A 153 8.80 -4.90 8.78
CA GLY A 153 8.14 -4.00 7.82
C GLY A 153 6.80 -4.55 7.30
N TYR A 154 6.15 -5.47 8.05
CA TYR A 154 4.94 -6.14 7.60
C TYR A 154 3.92 -6.38 8.72
N MET A 155 2.67 -6.41 8.35
CA MET A 155 1.54 -6.84 9.18
C MET A 155 0.57 -7.63 8.32
N VAL A 156 0.03 -8.75 8.80
CA VAL A 156 -1.09 -9.40 8.13
C VAL A 156 -2.35 -8.55 8.23
N ASN A 157 -3.29 -8.69 7.31
CA ASN A 157 -4.50 -7.85 7.28
C ASN A 157 -5.24 -7.78 8.62
N GLN A 158 -5.32 -8.92 9.33
CA GLN A 158 -6.02 -8.98 10.61
C GLN A 158 -5.36 -8.11 11.69
N THR A 159 -4.03 -8.09 11.75
CA THR A 159 -3.30 -7.28 12.74
C THR A 159 -3.34 -5.79 12.41
N ARG A 160 -3.39 -5.42 11.12
CA ARG A 160 -3.66 -4.03 10.71
C ARG A 160 -5.00 -3.52 11.26
N MET A 161 -6.03 -4.37 11.23
CA MET A 161 -7.36 -4.04 11.75
C MET A 161 -7.38 -3.96 13.28
N TRP A 162 -6.65 -4.83 13.98
CA TRP A 162 -6.53 -4.75 15.45
C TRP A 162 -5.82 -3.47 15.86
N TYR A 163 -4.68 -3.19 15.24
CA TYR A 163 -3.90 -2.00 15.53
C TYR A 163 -4.71 -0.72 15.28
N SER A 164 -5.31 -0.57 14.10
CA SER A 164 -6.11 0.62 13.79
C SER A 164 -7.33 0.78 14.70
N SER A 165 -8.00 -0.32 15.09
CA SER A 165 -9.11 -0.28 16.03
C SER A 165 -8.66 0.15 17.44
N HIS A 166 -7.52 -0.36 17.91
CA HIS A 166 -6.96 0.03 19.19
C HIS A 166 -6.58 1.52 19.20
N GLN A 167 -5.80 1.94 18.22
CA GLN A 167 -5.35 3.33 18.11
C GLN A 167 -6.53 4.31 18.00
N MET A 168 -7.56 3.98 17.25
CA MET A 168 -8.73 4.84 17.08
C MET A 168 -9.57 4.97 18.33
N PHE A 169 -9.75 3.88 19.09
CA PHE A 169 -10.80 3.82 20.12
C PHE A 169 -10.28 3.69 21.56
N ARG A 170 -8.98 3.47 21.77
CA ARG A 170 -8.39 3.21 23.10
C ARG A 170 -7.14 4.03 23.42
N THR A 171 -6.71 4.88 22.47
CA THR A 171 -5.62 5.82 22.72
C THR A 171 -6.10 7.26 22.50
N ASN A 172 -5.35 8.22 23.01
CA ASN A 172 -5.61 9.66 22.76
C ASN A 172 -4.89 10.17 21.50
N GLN A 173 -4.32 9.27 20.69
CA GLN A 173 -3.60 9.68 19.49
C GLN A 173 -4.58 10.00 18.36
N TYR A 174 -4.26 11.05 17.61
CA TYR A 174 -4.99 11.34 16.39
C TYR A 174 -4.77 10.23 15.35
N TRP A 175 -5.85 9.66 14.84
CA TRP A 175 -5.81 8.48 13.96
C TRP A 175 -4.84 8.59 12.78
N LEU A 176 -4.68 9.80 12.22
CA LEU A 176 -3.81 10.04 11.07
C LEU A 176 -2.32 9.92 11.44
N GLU A 177 -1.95 10.25 12.66
CA GLU A 177 -0.58 10.08 13.18
C GLU A 177 -0.26 8.60 13.33
N SER A 178 -1.16 7.83 13.92
CA SER A 178 -1.02 6.38 14.05
C SER A 178 -1.01 5.67 12.68
N GLU A 179 -1.82 6.14 11.71
CA GLU A 179 -1.77 5.64 10.33
C GLU A 179 -0.45 6.00 9.65
N ASN A 180 0.08 7.20 9.88
CA ASN A 180 1.39 7.60 9.36
C ASN A 180 2.51 6.75 9.98
N TYR A 181 2.44 6.44 11.27
CA TYR A 181 3.39 5.54 11.93
C TYR A 181 3.35 4.13 11.30
N MET A 182 2.17 3.53 11.14
CA MET A 182 2.05 2.26 10.45
C MET A 182 2.58 2.33 9.00
N TYR A 183 2.26 3.40 8.28
CA TYR A 183 2.68 3.59 6.89
C TYR A 183 4.19 3.68 6.75
N LYS A 184 4.89 4.38 7.65
CA LYS A 184 6.34 4.59 7.52
C LYS A 184 7.12 3.28 7.64
N HIS A 185 6.69 2.36 8.49
CA HIS A 185 7.34 1.07 8.69
C HIS A 185 7.00 0.01 7.64
N LEU A 186 5.79 0.05 7.05
CA LEU A 186 5.35 -0.97 6.09
C LEU A 186 6.13 -0.93 4.77
N VAL A 187 6.69 -2.06 4.34
CA VAL A 187 7.29 -2.22 2.99
C VAL A 187 6.22 -2.06 1.91
N ASP A 188 5.02 -2.62 2.12
CA ASP A 188 3.87 -2.49 1.24
C ASP A 188 3.01 -1.25 1.51
N GLY A 189 3.52 -0.28 2.26
CA GLY A 189 2.79 0.92 2.65
C GLY A 189 2.15 1.66 1.47
N SER A 190 0.83 1.81 1.49
CA SER A 190 0.09 2.51 0.45
C SER A 190 -1.02 3.37 1.05
N ARG A 191 -1.18 4.60 0.54
CA ARG A 191 -2.24 5.51 1.02
C ARG A 191 -3.63 5.12 0.50
N PHE A 192 -3.71 4.25 -0.48
CA PHE A 192 -5.01 3.71 -0.88
C PHE A 192 -5.43 2.52 0.00
N ALA A 193 -4.67 1.43 0.08
CA ALA A 193 -5.08 0.24 0.81
C ALA A 193 -5.04 0.42 2.33
N ASN A 194 -3.93 0.93 2.88
CA ASN A 194 -3.79 1.06 4.33
C ASN A 194 -4.75 2.10 4.91
N ARG A 195 -4.76 3.32 4.35
CA ARG A 195 -5.63 4.38 4.87
C ARG A 195 -7.12 4.06 4.69
N LEU A 196 -7.49 3.40 3.58
CA LEU A 196 -8.85 2.94 3.43
C LEU A 196 -9.23 1.87 4.47
N GLY A 197 -8.27 1.00 4.83
CA GLY A 197 -8.44 0.07 5.96
C GLY A 197 -8.78 0.78 7.27
N TRP A 198 -8.10 1.90 7.56
CA TRP A 198 -8.42 2.75 8.71
C TRP A 198 -9.82 3.37 8.61
N HIS A 199 -10.20 3.92 7.45
CA HIS A 199 -11.55 4.45 7.23
C HIS A 199 -12.63 3.38 7.42
N TRP A 200 -12.35 2.15 7.00
CA TRP A 200 -13.26 1.04 7.19
C TRP A 200 -13.39 0.67 8.67
N VAL A 201 -12.27 0.56 9.41
CA VAL A 201 -12.24 0.24 10.84
C VAL A 201 -12.95 1.29 11.67
N MET A 202 -12.64 2.58 11.45
CA MET A 202 -13.25 3.68 12.21
C MET A 202 -14.70 3.97 11.82
N GLY A 203 -15.25 3.34 10.77
CA GLY A 203 -16.61 3.59 10.32
C GLY A 203 -16.79 4.83 9.45
N SER A 204 -15.72 5.58 9.17
CA SER A 204 -15.80 6.81 8.35
C SER A 204 -16.29 6.57 6.93
N GLN A 205 -16.11 5.36 6.38
CA GLN A 205 -16.60 5.00 5.07
C GLN A 205 -18.07 4.55 5.07
N THR A 206 -18.47 3.74 6.05
CA THR A 206 -19.77 3.01 6.02
C THR A 206 -20.72 3.35 7.16
N GLY A 207 -20.30 4.15 8.14
CA GLY A 207 -21.02 4.40 9.38
C GLY A 207 -21.01 3.23 10.36
N LYS A 208 -20.22 2.16 10.05
CA LYS A 208 -20.13 0.96 10.90
C LYS A 208 -18.72 0.79 11.39
N ILE A 209 -18.54 0.79 12.68
CA ILE A 209 -17.25 0.65 13.34
C ILE A 209 -16.88 -0.84 13.43
N TYR A 210 -15.60 -1.13 13.23
CA TYR A 210 -15.04 -2.44 13.48
C TYR A 210 -14.33 -2.48 14.84
N GLY A 211 -14.76 -3.42 15.68
CA GLY A 211 -14.08 -3.79 16.91
C GLY A 211 -13.54 -5.20 16.86
N PHE A 212 -12.35 -5.41 17.42
CA PHE A 212 -11.89 -6.75 17.68
C PHE A 212 -12.15 -7.14 19.15
N SER A 213 -12.27 -8.44 19.42
CA SER A 213 -12.60 -8.97 20.75
C SER A 213 -11.54 -9.93 21.23
N LYS A 214 -11.42 -10.11 22.53
CA LYS A 214 -10.57 -11.12 23.16
C LYS A 214 -10.84 -12.53 22.60
N PHE A 215 -12.10 -12.87 22.32
CA PHE A 215 -12.46 -14.12 21.64
C PHE A 215 -11.78 -14.26 20.28
N GLN A 216 -11.78 -13.19 19.45
CA GLN A 216 -11.13 -13.20 18.14
C GLN A 216 -9.61 -13.34 18.28
N VAL A 217 -8.98 -12.63 19.21
CA VAL A 217 -7.55 -12.73 19.46
C VAL A 217 -7.19 -14.16 19.92
N ASN A 218 -7.90 -14.70 20.89
CA ASN A 218 -7.70 -16.08 21.36
C ASN A 218 -7.82 -17.12 20.24
N LYS A 219 -8.81 -16.94 19.35
CA LYS A 219 -9.02 -17.86 18.22
C LYS A 219 -7.89 -17.79 17.20
N ARG A 220 -7.32 -16.60 16.95
CA ARG A 220 -6.37 -16.33 15.85
C ARG A 220 -4.91 -16.25 16.32
N ALA A 221 -4.69 -16.04 17.61
CA ALA A 221 -3.40 -15.90 18.25
C ALA A 221 -3.43 -16.41 19.70
N PRO A 222 -3.72 -17.71 19.94
CA PRO A 222 -4.06 -18.22 21.28
C PRO A 222 -2.95 -18.05 22.33
N LYS A 223 -1.68 -18.11 21.93
CA LYS A 223 -0.56 -17.93 22.86
C LYS A 223 -0.44 -16.51 23.38
N ILE A 224 -0.69 -15.52 22.52
CA ILE A 224 -0.57 -14.10 22.86
C ILE A 224 -1.46 -13.74 24.05
N CYS A 225 -2.72 -14.18 24.05
CA CYS A 225 -3.62 -13.92 25.18
C CYS A 225 -3.22 -14.64 26.46
N LYS A 226 -2.71 -15.88 26.37
CA LYS A 226 -2.31 -16.66 27.56
C LYS A 226 -1.15 -16.02 28.32
N GLU A 227 -0.28 -15.36 27.64
CA GLU A 227 0.93 -14.71 28.17
C GLU A 227 0.69 -13.23 28.52
N CYS A 228 -0.54 -12.71 28.31
CA CYS A 228 -0.87 -11.31 28.58
C CYS A 228 -1.17 -11.07 30.06
N GLU A 229 -0.50 -10.09 30.66
CA GLU A 229 -0.74 -9.68 32.05
C GLU A 229 -2.18 -9.22 32.27
N LEU A 230 -2.81 -8.63 31.24
CA LEU A 230 -4.19 -8.14 31.28
C LEU A 230 -5.24 -9.23 30.99
N ILE A 231 -4.87 -10.52 30.99
CA ILE A 231 -5.78 -11.59 30.59
C ILE A 231 -7.09 -11.63 31.41
N ASN A 232 -7.03 -11.29 32.70
CA ASN A 232 -8.17 -11.30 33.61
C ASN A 232 -8.94 -9.96 33.62
N ASN A 233 -8.34 -8.89 33.08
CA ASN A 233 -8.97 -7.56 32.98
C ASN A 233 -8.66 -6.95 31.62
N CYS A 234 -9.07 -7.65 30.58
CA CYS A 234 -8.72 -7.31 29.21
C CYS A 234 -9.51 -6.09 28.69
N PRO A 235 -8.87 -4.97 28.31
CA PRO A 235 -9.56 -3.75 27.90
C PRO A 235 -10.46 -3.91 26.67
N ILE A 236 -10.19 -4.90 25.80
CA ILE A 236 -11.04 -5.14 24.61
C ILE A 236 -12.32 -5.92 24.91
N GLU A 237 -12.55 -6.36 26.12
CA GLU A 237 -13.85 -6.91 26.54
C GLU A 237 -14.88 -5.80 26.76
N ASN A 238 -14.41 -4.60 27.14
CA ASN A 238 -15.24 -3.41 27.25
C ASN A 238 -15.09 -2.57 25.96
N TRP A 239 -16.19 -2.39 25.26
CA TRP A 239 -16.20 -1.54 24.08
C TRP A 239 -16.27 -0.07 24.49
N PRO A 240 -15.38 0.81 23.99
CA PRO A 240 -15.47 2.23 24.29
C PRO A 240 -16.80 2.82 23.82
N GLU A 241 -17.38 3.71 24.57
CA GLU A 241 -18.51 4.49 24.13
C GLU A 241 -18.11 5.39 22.96
N ILE A 242 -18.91 5.32 21.89
CA ILE A 242 -18.71 6.15 20.72
C ILE A 242 -19.58 7.38 20.87
N MET A 243 -18.96 8.55 20.99
CA MET A 243 -19.68 9.79 21.25
C MET A 243 -20.67 10.14 20.13
N SER A 244 -20.26 10.07 18.88
CA SER A 244 -21.16 10.32 17.76
C SER A 244 -20.64 9.81 16.41
N ILE A 245 -21.60 9.43 15.55
CA ILE A 245 -21.37 9.21 14.13
C ILE A 245 -22.40 10.05 13.38
N SER A 246 -21.94 10.97 12.55
CA SER A 246 -22.80 11.83 11.73
C SER A 246 -22.39 11.82 10.27
N SER A 247 -23.35 11.99 9.37
CA SER A 247 -23.07 11.98 7.92
C SER A 247 -22.19 13.16 7.51
N LYS A 248 -21.30 12.91 6.59
CA LYS A 248 -20.45 13.91 5.93
C LYS A 248 -20.68 13.83 4.42
N ASP A 249 -20.91 14.96 3.79
CA ASP A 249 -20.94 15.05 2.34
C ASP A 249 -19.51 15.26 1.81
N ILE A 250 -19.11 14.38 0.91
CA ILE A 250 -17.85 14.48 0.21
C ILE A 250 -18.11 14.95 -1.24
N LYS A 251 -17.42 16.01 -1.64
CA LYS A 251 -17.45 16.50 -3.02
C LYS A 251 -16.26 15.93 -3.77
N VAL A 252 -16.51 15.22 -4.85
CA VAL A 252 -15.49 14.58 -5.67
C VAL A 252 -15.68 14.93 -7.14
N ASP A 253 -14.58 14.95 -7.86
CA ASP A 253 -14.57 15.03 -9.32
C ASP A 253 -14.66 13.60 -9.87
N LEU A 254 -15.58 13.36 -10.79
CA LEU A 254 -15.85 12.05 -11.39
C LEU A 254 -15.32 11.93 -12.83
N ASP A 255 -14.50 12.88 -13.27
CA ASP A 255 -13.83 12.79 -14.55
C ASP A 255 -12.93 11.56 -14.62
N ILE A 256 -13.20 10.68 -15.59
CA ILE A 256 -12.52 9.40 -15.72
C ILE A 256 -11.04 9.59 -16.09
N GLU A 257 -10.75 10.44 -17.08
CA GLU A 257 -9.37 10.62 -17.55
C GLU A 257 -8.51 11.30 -16.50
N LYS A 258 -9.05 12.29 -15.81
CA LYS A 258 -8.37 12.96 -14.71
C LYS A 258 -8.06 12.02 -13.54
N ASN A 259 -8.96 11.08 -13.24
CA ASN A 259 -8.82 10.19 -12.08
C ASN A 259 -8.05 8.92 -12.41
N PHE A 260 -8.26 8.37 -13.59
CA PHE A 260 -7.74 7.05 -13.97
C PHE A 260 -6.73 7.11 -15.12
N GLY A 261 -6.49 8.28 -15.72
CA GLY A 261 -5.58 8.46 -16.85
C GLY A 261 -6.19 8.05 -18.19
N PRO A 262 -5.36 8.02 -19.22
CA PRO A 262 -5.81 7.77 -20.59
C PRO A 262 -6.32 6.35 -20.77
N LYS A 263 -7.22 6.15 -21.73
CA LYS A 263 -7.66 4.82 -22.18
C LYS A 263 -6.68 4.16 -23.15
N THR A 264 -6.03 4.99 -23.95
CA THR A 264 -5.02 4.60 -24.93
C THR A 264 -3.77 5.44 -24.71
N VAL A 265 -2.66 5.02 -25.27
CA VAL A 265 -1.41 5.78 -25.15
C VAL A 265 -1.58 7.19 -25.71
N LEU A 266 -1.27 8.20 -24.90
CA LEU A 266 -1.18 9.59 -25.35
C LEU A 266 0.24 9.87 -25.81
N THR A 267 0.39 10.53 -26.96
CA THR A 267 1.68 10.89 -27.54
C THR A 267 1.69 12.39 -27.90
N SER A 268 2.84 13.03 -27.70
CA SER A 268 3.13 14.34 -28.26
C SER A 268 3.96 14.22 -29.55
N ASP A 269 4.29 15.33 -30.17
CA ASP A 269 5.16 15.37 -31.36
C ASP A 269 6.63 15.01 -31.04
N GLN A 270 7.01 15.02 -29.77
CA GLN A 270 8.37 14.70 -29.32
C GLN A 270 8.47 13.25 -28.85
N LYS A 271 9.53 12.57 -29.32
CA LYS A 271 9.82 11.21 -28.85
C LYS A 271 10.42 11.25 -27.43
N PRO A 272 10.09 10.28 -26.57
CA PRO A 272 10.72 10.19 -25.26
C PRO A 272 12.20 9.79 -25.36
N ASP A 273 13.03 10.41 -24.53
CA ASP A 273 14.45 10.08 -24.39
C ASP A 273 14.67 8.95 -23.38
N PHE A 274 13.74 8.76 -22.44
CA PHE A 274 13.79 7.73 -21.39
C PHE A 274 12.39 7.42 -20.84
N VAL A 275 12.28 6.34 -20.11
CA VAL A 275 11.09 5.99 -19.31
C VAL A 275 11.30 6.44 -17.87
N TRP A 276 10.43 7.33 -17.37
CA TRP A 276 10.37 7.66 -15.95
C TRP A 276 9.49 6.67 -15.21
N ILE A 277 10.08 5.86 -14.36
CA ILE A 277 9.37 4.94 -13.47
C ILE A 277 9.23 5.54 -12.06
N ASN A 278 8.21 5.10 -11.34
CA ASN A 278 7.91 5.55 -10.00
C ASN A 278 7.57 4.35 -9.09
N GLY A 279 7.28 4.59 -7.82
CA GLY A 279 7.03 3.52 -6.85
C GLY A 279 5.77 2.67 -7.09
N GLU A 280 5.01 2.93 -8.18
CA GLU A 280 3.83 2.13 -8.59
C GLU A 280 4.10 1.33 -9.87
N SER A 281 5.25 1.53 -10.56
CA SER A 281 5.51 1.07 -11.91
C SER A 281 6.92 0.46 -12.04
N LEU A 282 7.25 -0.51 -11.19
CA LEU A 282 8.60 -1.10 -11.14
C LEU A 282 8.68 -2.49 -11.79
N GLY A 283 7.55 -3.07 -12.20
CA GLY A 283 7.53 -4.42 -12.75
C GLY A 283 7.78 -4.48 -14.26
N ASP A 284 8.26 -5.61 -14.74
CA ASP A 284 8.55 -5.87 -16.15
C ASP A 284 7.31 -5.72 -17.04
N GLU A 285 6.11 -5.97 -16.49
CA GLU A 285 4.81 -5.81 -17.16
C GLU A 285 4.24 -4.37 -17.10
N ASP A 286 5.01 -3.41 -16.59
CA ASP A 286 4.59 -2.00 -16.64
C ASP A 286 4.45 -1.55 -18.10
N PRO A 287 3.33 -0.92 -18.48
CA PRO A 287 3.07 -0.56 -19.88
C PRO A 287 4.16 0.28 -20.54
N ALA A 288 4.73 1.27 -19.85
CA ALA A 288 5.79 2.10 -20.41
C ALA A 288 7.11 1.32 -20.52
N LEU A 289 7.47 0.56 -19.49
CA LEU A 289 8.68 -0.27 -19.50
C LEU A 289 8.64 -1.34 -20.58
N ASN A 290 7.53 -2.03 -20.71
CA ASN A 290 7.37 -3.14 -21.65
C ASN A 290 7.35 -2.67 -23.11
N ASN A 291 6.63 -1.57 -23.41
CA ASN A 291 6.52 -1.08 -24.79
C ASN A 291 7.75 -0.29 -25.28
N LEU A 292 8.60 0.21 -24.37
CA LEU A 292 9.79 1.01 -24.69
C LEU A 292 11.03 0.36 -24.07
N SER A 293 11.22 -0.92 -24.37
CA SER A 293 12.28 -1.75 -23.77
C SER A 293 13.70 -1.28 -24.11
N GLU A 294 13.88 -0.58 -25.23
CA GLU A 294 15.16 -0.06 -25.72
C GLU A 294 15.57 1.27 -25.08
N LEU A 295 14.64 1.99 -24.45
CA LEU A 295 14.95 3.28 -23.84
C LEU A 295 15.58 3.12 -22.45
N PRO A 296 16.52 4.01 -22.07
CA PRO A 296 17.02 4.06 -20.71
C PRO A 296 15.90 4.41 -19.73
N VAL A 297 16.11 4.09 -18.46
CA VAL A 297 15.14 4.29 -17.38
C VAL A 297 15.66 5.34 -16.41
N VAL A 298 14.75 6.11 -15.84
CA VAL A 298 15.03 7.06 -14.76
C VAL A 298 14.09 6.78 -13.58
N PHE A 299 14.67 6.68 -12.39
CA PHE A 299 13.93 6.67 -11.12
C PHE A 299 14.36 7.85 -10.24
N ILE A 300 13.42 8.47 -9.56
CA ILE A 300 13.69 9.64 -8.72
C ILE A 300 13.11 9.41 -7.33
N PHE A 301 14.00 9.28 -6.35
CA PHE A 301 13.63 9.42 -4.96
C PHE A 301 13.34 10.90 -4.66
N ASP A 302 12.07 11.25 -4.43
CA ASP A 302 11.69 12.61 -4.08
C ASP A 302 12.13 12.94 -2.67
N ILE A 303 13.21 13.69 -2.54
CA ILE A 303 13.84 14.03 -1.26
C ILE A 303 12.89 14.79 -0.32
N LYS A 304 12.06 15.71 -0.85
CA LYS A 304 11.09 16.48 -0.03
C LYS A 304 10.02 15.56 0.53
N LEU A 305 9.52 14.63 -0.28
CA LEU A 305 8.55 13.65 0.16
C LEU A 305 9.15 12.69 1.19
N LEU A 306 10.33 12.14 0.93
CA LEU A 306 10.98 11.19 1.84
C LEU A 306 11.21 11.81 3.22
N LYS A 307 11.73 13.03 3.28
CA LYS A 307 11.86 13.79 4.54
C LYS A 307 10.54 13.95 5.29
N SER A 308 9.43 14.13 4.57
CA SER A 308 8.11 14.28 5.19
C SER A 308 7.46 12.96 5.61
N LEU A 309 7.88 11.85 5.03
CA LEU A 309 7.33 10.52 5.30
C LEU A 309 8.11 9.75 6.35
N ASP A 310 9.38 10.10 6.54
CA ASP A 310 10.27 9.47 7.52
C ASP A 310 10.22 7.93 7.42
N LEU A 311 10.42 7.39 6.20
CA LEU A 311 10.22 5.96 5.92
C LEU A 311 11.30 5.10 6.60
N SER A 312 10.92 3.87 6.98
CA SER A 312 11.88 2.84 7.38
C SER A 312 12.82 2.47 6.23
N THR A 313 14.07 2.22 6.57
CA THR A 313 15.12 1.75 5.65
C THR A 313 14.72 0.47 4.92
N LYS A 314 13.88 -0.37 5.54
CA LYS A 314 13.36 -1.62 4.92
C LYS A 314 12.68 -1.38 3.57
N ARG A 315 11.87 -0.30 3.47
CA ARG A 315 11.22 0.04 2.19
C ARG A 315 12.22 0.61 1.19
N ILE A 316 13.17 1.42 1.64
CA ILE A 316 14.23 1.96 0.79
C ILE A 316 15.08 0.82 0.20
N ILE A 317 15.46 -0.16 1.04
CA ILE A 317 16.23 -1.34 0.63
C ILE A 317 15.46 -2.16 -0.39
N PHE A 318 14.16 -2.42 -0.16
CA PHE A 318 13.30 -3.11 -1.12
C PHE A 318 13.27 -2.41 -2.49
N LEU A 319 13.19 -1.08 -2.49
CA LEU A 319 13.25 -0.30 -3.73
C LEU A 319 14.64 -0.38 -4.37
N LEU A 320 15.72 -0.27 -3.60
CA LEU A 320 17.11 -0.39 -4.11
C LEU A 320 17.36 -1.76 -4.73
N ASP A 321 16.93 -2.86 -4.08
CA ASP A 321 17.03 -4.21 -4.65
C ASP A 321 16.33 -4.28 -6.01
N THR A 322 15.11 -3.73 -6.10
CA THR A 322 14.34 -3.69 -7.35
C THR A 322 15.03 -2.87 -8.43
N LEU A 323 15.56 -1.70 -8.08
CA LEU A 323 16.27 -0.83 -9.02
C LEU A 323 17.58 -1.45 -9.51
N LYS A 324 18.28 -2.18 -8.65
CA LYS A 324 19.50 -2.92 -9.06
C LYS A 324 19.17 -4.00 -10.09
N GLU A 325 18.11 -4.78 -9.89
CA GLU A 325 17.69 -5.79 -10.86
C GLU A 325 17.25 -5.15 -12.20
N ILE A 326 16.56 -4.02 -12.18
CA ILE A 326 16.24 -3.27 -13.41
C ILE A 326 17.52 -2.82 -14.10
N ASN A 327 18.52 -2.34 -13.36
CA ASN A 327 19.79 -1.87 -13.90
C ASN A 327 20.66 -3.00 -14.51
N GLU A 328 20.44 -4.25 -14.13
CA GLU A 328 21.06 -5.42 -14.78
C GLU A 328 20.49 -5.68 -16.17
N LYS A 329 19.23 -5.31 -16.41
CA LYS A 329 18.49 -5.55 -17.65
C LYS A 329 18.61 -4.40 -18.66
N ARG A 330 18.74 -3.15 -18.18
CA ARG A 330 18.78 -1.94 -19.02
C ARG A 330 19.38 -0.75 -18.26
N GLU A 331 19.89 0.24 -18.99
CA GLU A 331 20.46 1.45 -18.39
C GLU A 331 19.45 2.13 -17.47
N LEU A 332 19.80 2.33 -16.20
CA LEU A 332 18.98 3.00 -15.21
C LEU A 332 19.78 4.07 -14.48
N LYS A 333 19.24 5.30 -14.45
CA LYS A 333 19.75 6.40 -13.61
C LYS A 333 18.82 6.62 -12.44
N VAL A 334 19.38 6.70 -11.24
CA VAL A 334 18.64 6.90 -10.00
C VAL A 334 19.07 8.20 -9.34
N TYR A 335 18.13 9.07 -9.06
CA TYR A 335 18.39 10.38 -8.43
C TYR A 335 17.72 10.48 -7.07
N LEU A 336 18.35 11.19 -6.13
CA LEU A 336 17.74 11.67 -4.90
C LEU A 336 17.57 13.18 -5.03
N ASP A 337 16.43 13.63 -5.56
CA ASP A 337 16.19 15.05 -5.85
C ASP A 337 14.69 15.36 -5.96
N ASN A 338 14.34 16.59 -6.29
CA ASN A 338 12.98 16.99 -6.64
C ASN A 338 12.65 16.49 -8.07
N PRO A 339 11.60 15.68 -8.27
CA PRO A 339 11.22 15.20 -9.60
C PRO A 339 10.98 16.30 -10.63
N LEU A 340 10.46 17.45 -10.22
CA LEU A 340 10.22 18.57 -11.14
C LEU A 340 11.53 19.15 -11.71
N ASP A 341 12.61 19.18 -10.93
CA ASP A 341 13.90 19.68 -11.37
C ASP A 341 14.60 18.69 -12.31
N VAL A 342 14.47 17.39 -12.02
CA VAL A 342 15.08 16.32 -12.86
C VAL A 342 14.37 16.19 -14.19
N LEU A 343 13.04 16.30 -14.24
CA LEU A 343 12.23 16.10 -15.43
C LEU A 343 12.09 17.37 -16.29
N SER A 344 12.41 18.56 -15.74
CA SER A 344 12.26 19.83 -16.45
C SER A 344 13.04 19.86 -17.77
N GLY A 345 12.35 20.22 -18.84
CA GLY A 345 12.93 20.31 -20.19
C GLY A 345 13.33 18.97 -20.81
N LYS A 346 12.86 17.85 -20.25
CA LYS A 346 13.12 16.49 -20.76
C LYS A 346 11.87 15.92 -21.43
N ASN A 347 12.11 15.09 -22.45
CA ASN A 347 11.08 14.27 -23.08
C ASN A 347 11.09 12.89 -22.44
N TYR A 348 10.03 12.51 -21.76
CA TYR A 348 9.96 11.22 -21.09
C TYR A 348 8.64 10.51 -21.34
N ALA A 349 8.67 9.18 -21.24
CA ALA A 349 7.49 8.35 -21.17
C ALA A 349 7.21 7.92 -19.73
N SER A 350 5.95 7.68 -19.39
CA SER A 350 5.57 7.10 -18.10
C SER A 350 4.26 6.35 -18.18
N THR A 351 4.03 5.42 -17.26
CA THR A 351 2.70 4.86 -17.01
C THR A 351 1.95 5.76 -16.04
N PHE A 352 0.69 6.05 -16.35
CA PHE A 352 -0.17 6.86 -15.48
C PHE A 352 -0.30 6.21 -14.09
N ALA A 353 -0.08 6.98 -13.05
CA ALA A 353 -0.28 6.54 -11.67
C ALA A 353 -1.37 7.39 -10.99
N PRO A 354 -2.50 6.80 -10.53
CA PRO A 354 -3.62 7.53 -9.92
C PRO A 354 -3.32 8.00 -8.49
N VAL A 355 -2.12 8.46 -8.25
CA VAL A 355 -1.63 8.97 -6.97
C VAL A 355 -1.49 10.48 -7.05
N PRO A 356 -2.06 11.26 -6.12
CA PRO A 356 -2.09 12.72 -6.19
C PRO A 356 -0.73 13.37 -6.45
N LYS A 357 0.34 12.81 -5.89
CA LYS A 357 1.70 13.29 -6.12
C LYS A 357 2.12 13.16 -7.58
N TYR A 358 1.99 11.98 -8.16
CA TYR A 358 2.41 11.72 -9.55
C TYR A 358 1.54 12.48 -10.53
N LYS A 359 0.22 12.52 -10.30
CA LYS A 359 -0.70 13.36 -11.10
C LYS A 359 -0.27 14.83 -11.12
N ARG A 360 0.15 15.40 -9.98
CA ARG A 360 0.63 16.77 -9.89
C ARG A 360 1.93 16.98 -10.66
N ILE A 361 2.85 16.03 -10.65
CA ILE A 361 4.10 16.12 -11.40
C ILE A 361 3.81 16.09 -12.90
N THR A 362 3.03 15.10 -13.38
CA THR A 362 2.70 14.97 -14.82
C THR A 362 1.81 16.10 -15.34
N GLN A 363 1.03 16.77 -14.49
CA GLN A 363 0.29 17.97 -14.86
C GLN A 363 1.20 19.19 -15.07
N GLN A 364 2.29 19.30 -14.31
CA GLN A 364 3.25 20.42 -14.43
C GLN A 364 4.27 20.17 -15.55
N ILE A 365 4.75 18.95 -15.67
CA ILE A 365 5.68 18.54 -16.73
C ILE A 365 5.05 17.33 -17.42
N LYS A 366 4.35 17.60 -18.54
CA LYS A 366 3.64 16.53 -19.27
C LYS A 366 4.63 15.55 -19.89
N PRO A 367 4.41 14.24 -19.76
CA PRO A 367 5.19 13.24 -20.49
C PRO A 367 4.96 13.41 -22.00
N SER A 368 5.97 13.14 -22.80
CA SER A 368 5.82 13.08 -24.26
C SER A 368 5.05 11.83 -24.70
N MET A 369 5.04 10.80 -23.85
CA MET A 369 4.21 9.60 -24.03
C MET A 369 3.67 9.11 -22.69
N GLU A 370 2.36 9.00 -22.53
CA GLU A 370 1.71 8.50 -21.31
C GLU A 370 0.91 7.25 -21.61
N PHE A 371 1.25 6.17 -20.91
CA PHE A 371 0.59 4.87 -21.02
C PHE A 371 -0.53 4.72 -19.99
N PRO A 372 -1.64 4.04 -20.34
CA PRO A 372 -2.67 3.65 -19.37
C PRO A 372 -2.10 2.68 -18.35
N ALA A 373 -2.53 2.79 -17.09
CA ALA A 373 -2.16 1.83 -16.05
C ALA A 373 -2.84 0.47 -16.24
N ASN A 374 -2.14 -0.62 -15.88
CA ASN A 374 -2.75 -1.94 -15.76
C ASN A 374 -3.83 -1.95 -14.66
N ARG A 375 -5.00 -2.54 -14.95
CA ARG A 375 -6.15 -2.59 -14.03
C ARG A 375 -6.84 -3.94 -14.09
N LEU A 376 -7.34 -4.38 -12.95
CA LEU A 376 -8.20 -5.57 -12.87
C LEU A 376 -9.65 -5.25 -13.22
N VAL A 377 -10.10 -4.03 -12.95
CA VAL A 377 -11.48 -3.57 -13.16
C VAL A 377 -11.47 -2.26 -13.94
N ASP A 378 -12.43 -2.08 -14.85
CA ASP A 378 -12.56 -0.87 -15.63
C ASP A 378 -12.77 0.39 -14.77
N PRO A 379 -12.26 1.56 -15.20
CA PRO A 379 -12.51 2.85 -14.55
C PRO A 379 -13.99 3.13 -14.32
N ILE A 380 -14.29 3.83 -13.23
CA ILE A 380 -15.66 4.14 -12.82
C ILE A 380 -15.94 5.64 -12.88
N ASN A 381 -17.18 6.00 -13.17
CA ASN A 381 -17.69 7.38 -13.21
C ASN A 381 -18.68 7.69 -12.08
N PHE A 382 -18.59 6.97 -10.97
CA PHE A 382 -19.42 7.17 -9.78
C PHE A 382 -18.57 7.10 -8.50
N TYR A 383 -19.04 7.76 -7.44
CA TYR A 383 -18.40 7.66 -6.14
C TYR A 383 -18.75 6.35 -5.44
N PRO A 384 -17.76 5.47 -5.14
CA PRO A 384 -18.03 4.15 -4.57
C PRO A 384 -18.10 4.22 -3.04
N ARG A 385 -19.30 4.45 -2.49
CA ARG A 385 -19.51 4.57 -1.04
C ARG A 385 -19.17 3.31 -0.24
N SER A 386 -19.22 2.13 -0.85
CA SER A 386 -18.85 0.86 -0.21
C SER A 386 -18.34 -0.16 -1.24
N PHE A 387 -17.57 -1.13 -0.78
CA PHE A 387 -17.12 -2.25 -1.62
C PHE A 387 -18.28 -2.98 -2.29
N SER A 388 -19.34 -3.31 -1.53
CA SER A 388 -20.48 -4.04 -2.07
C SER A 388 -21.23 -3.27 -3.17
N SER A 389 -21.39 -1.94 -3.01
CA SER A 389 -22.03 -1.12 -4.04
C SER A 389 -21.15 -0.96 -5.27
N TRP A 390 -19.84 -0.84 -5.09
CA TRP A 390 -18.86 -0.81 -6.17
C TRP A 390 -18.86 -2.13 -6.94
N ARG A 391 -18.75 -3.25 -6.25
CA ARG A 391 -18.67 -4.60 -6.85
C ARG A 391 -19.87 -4.94 -7.73
N LYS A 392 -21.08 -4.49 -7.33
CA LYS A 392 -22.32 -4.70 -8.12
C LYS A 392 -22.36 -3.92 -9.43
N LYS A 393 -21.62 -2.81 -9.52
CA LYS A 393 -21.65 -1.88 -10.67
C LYS A 393 -20.44 -2.00 -11.58
N THR A 394 -19.44 -2.82 -11.21
CA THR A 394 -18.17 -2.92 -11.92
C THR A 394 -18.02 -4.23 -12.66
N LYS A 395 -17.20 -4.20 -13.72
CA LYS A 395 -16.82 -5.36 -14.53
C LYS A 395 -15.30 -5.51 -14.53
N LEU A 396 -14.82 -6.75 -14.69
CA LEU A 396 -13.41 -6.99 -14.93
C LEU A 396 -12.98 -6.32 -16.23
N ALA A 397 -11.82 -5.71 -16.25
CA ALA A 397 -11.22 -5.16 -17.45
C ALA A 397 -10.83 -6.30 -18.41
N GLN A 398 -11.12 -6.12 -19.70
CA GLN A 398 -10.82 -7.08 -20.76
C GLN A 398 -9.33 -7.22 -21.00
#